data_8540d231777e796d641bc48a4ec8e4f6
#
_entry.id   8540d231777e796d641bc48a4ec8e4f6
#
_cell.length_a   1.000
_cell.length_b   1.000
_cell.length_c   1.000
_cell.angle_alpha   90.00
_cell.angle_beta   90.00
_cell.angle_gamma   90.00
#
_symmetry.space_group_name_H-M   'P 1'
#
loop_
_entity.id
_entity.type
_entity.pdbx_description
1 polymer ?
#
loop_
_entity_poly.entity_id
_entity_poly.type
_entity_poly.pdbx_seq_one_letter_code
_entity_poly.pdbx_strand_id
1 'polypeptide(L)'
;MVSSTVSVVPELENPFPQITRRKTGGSRIAFWALASAGLSLALAVGLLAAFLASRQDVAALQDQVAQLEQQISAVASAVASTGNRIASLESSGSSQIVGDIATPGVATDLPRYPQTGQDTALGLGLAPVSGVHFYSGASMTFDPADGKSHAWLVWAHWCPYCQQELPIVADWHTNHADEYPNLELVSITTGMDDNAANPLVPYLETSRFTFPVLMDESGVLSRQLGVNAFPFWVFTGPGGTVLGRTAGLLPEEQLLSIFDQLEQLAAEA
;
A
#
# COMPACT_ATOMS: atom_id res chain seq x y z
N MET A 1 -111.66 -45.75 40.07
CA MET A 1 -110.61 -45.81 41.05
C MET A 1 -109.34 -46.10 40.32
N VAL A 2 -108.59 -45.11 39.93
CA VAL A 2 -107.34 -45.29 39.23
C VAL A 2 -106.32 -44.47 40.00
N SER A 3 -105.32 -45.15 40.59
CA SER A 3 -104.24 -44.57 41.33
C SER A 3 -103.15 -44.19 40.39
N SER A 4 -102.77 -42.93 40.29
CA SER A 4 -101.65 -42.46 39.51
C SER A 4 -100.35 -42.45 40.33
N THR A 5 -99.47 -43.30 39.98
CA THR A 5 -98.08 -43.31 40.54
C THR A 5 -97.18 -42.39 39.72
N VAL A 6 -96.65 -41.35 40.38
CA VAL A 6 -95.67 -40.44 39.81
C VAL A 6 -94.31 -41.07 39.95
N SER A 7 -93.64 -41.32 38.79
CA SER A 7 -92.28 -41.80 38.75
C SER A 7 -91.31 -40.63 38.90
N VAL A 8 -90.46 -40.69 39.86
CA VAL A 8 -89.34 -39.75 40.07
C VAL A 8 -88.18 -40.17 39.11
N VAL A 9 -87.79 -39.22 38.25
CA VAL A 9 -86.62 -39.35 37.33
C VAL A 9 -85.39 -39.02 38.12
N PRO A 10 -84.35 -39.86 38.12
CA PRO A 10 -83.07 -39.53 38.77
C PRO A 10 -82.33 -38.45 38.00
N GLU A 11 -81.80 -37.47 38.73
CA GLU A 11 -80.97 -36.39 38.26
C GLU A 11 -79.66 -36.92 37.74
N LEU A 12 -79.32 -36.64 36.48
CA LEU A 12 -78.06 -37.03 35.81
C LEU A 12 -76.93 -36.15 36.36
N GLU A 13 -76.03 -36.76 37.11
CA GLU A 13 -74.83 -36.12 37.53
C GLU A 13 -73.95 -35.71 36.31
N ASN A 14 -73.56 -34.45 36.32
CA ASN A 14 -72.74 -33.81 35.29
C ASN A 14 -71.30 -34.29 35.34
N PRO A 15 -70.78 -35.01 34.29
CA PRO A 15 -69.50 -35.66 34.33
C PRO A 15 -68.30 -34.72 33.99
N PHE A 16 -68.55 -33.41 33.87
CA PHE A 16 -67.47 -32.50 33.49
C PHE A 16 -66.75 -31.93 34.72
N PRO A 17 -65.44 -32.14 34.87
CA PRO A 17 -64.70 -31.54 35.95
C PRO A 17 -64.68 -30.02 35.81
N GLN A 18 -64.97 -29.29 36.85
CA GLN A 18 -64.88 -27.85 36.95
C GLN A 18 -63.42 -27.43 36.75
N ILE A 19 -63.14 -26.79 35.62
CA ILE A 19 -61.81 -26.19 35.34
C ILE A 19 -61.64 -24.99 36.24
N THR A 20 -60.90 -25.18 37.33
CA THR A 20 -60.47 -24.07 38.16
C THR A 20 -59.46 -23.25 37.37
N ARG A 21 -59.86 -22.06 37.00
CA ARG A 21 -59.03 -21.05 36.33
C ARG A 21 -57.90 -20.65 37.24
N ARG A 22 -56.74 -21.30 37.06
CA ARG A 22 -55.51 -20.92 37.74
C ARG A 22 -55.09 -19.54 37.29
N LYS A 23 -55.16 -18.52 38.17
CA LYS A 23 -54.54 -17.22 37.92
C LYS A 23 -53.03 -17.40 37.73
N THR A 24 -52.61 -17.60 36.52
CA THR A 24 -51.18 -17.55 36.16
C THR A 24 -50.77 -16.08 36.22
N GLY A 25 -49.86 -15.82 37.13
CA GLY A 25 -49.39 -14.52 37.49
C GLY A 25 -48.85 -13.72 36.33
N GLY A 26 -49.26 -12.47 36.23
CA GLY A 26 -48.86 -11.47 35.22
C GLY A 26 -47.36 -11.06 35.27
N SER A 27 -46.52 -11.73 36.10
CA SER A 27 -45.12 -11.37 36.25
C SER A 27 -44.21 -11.88 35.14
N ARG A 28 -44.57 -13.01 34.50
CA ARG A 28 -43.70 -13.58 33.44
C ARG A 28 -43.81 -12.81 32.09
N ILE A 29 -44.99 -12.31 31.75
CA ILE A 29 -45.19 -11.53 30.53
C ILE A 29 -44.51 -10.17 30.66
N ALA A 30 -44.59 -9.53 31.84
CA ALA A 30 -43.88 -8.27 32.09
C ALA A 30 -42.34 -8.43 32.06
N PHE A 31 -41.83 -9.56 32.54
CA PHE A 31 -40.39 -9.83 32.52
C PHE A 31 -39.85 -10.01 31.07
N TRP A 32 -40.56 -10.72 30.23
CA TRP A 32 -40.18 -10.90 28.81
C TRP A 32 -40.30 -9.60 28.01
N ALA A 33 -41.31 -8.76 28.31
CA ALA A 33 -41.45 -7.46 27.66
C ALA A 33 -40.34 -6.49 28.03
N LEU A 34 -39.88 -6.49 29.28
CA LEU A 34 -38.74 -5.69 29.74
C LEU A 34 -37.39 -6.22 29.18
N ALA A 35 -37.23 -7.54 29.07
CA ALA A 35 -36.03 -8.15 28.50
C ALA A 35 -35.92 -7.84 26.99
N SER A 36 -37.02 -7.87 26.24
CA SER A 36 -37.02 -7.53 24.81
C SER A 36 -36.75 -6.05 24.56
N ALA A 37 -37.29 -5.16 25.39
CA ALA A 37 -37.02 -3.72 25.32
C ALA A 37 -35.55 -3.39 25.63
N GLY A 38 -34.95 -4.05 26.62
CA GLY A 38 -33.55 -3.90 26.94
C GLY A 38 -32.62 -4.35 25.80
N LEU A 39 -32.91 -5.48 25.16
CA LEU A 39 -32.14 -5.99 24.02
C LEU A 39 -32.24 -5.05 22.80
N SER A 40 -33.44 -4.51 22.50
CA SER A 40 -33.62 -3.57 21.42
C SER A 40 -32.88 -2.25 21.65
N LEU A 41 -32.85 -1.76 22.88
CA LEU A 41 -32.12 -0.56 23.24
C LEU A 41 -30.61 -0.78 23.12
N ALA A 42 -30.08 -1.94 23.57
CA ALA A 42 -28.68 -2.28 23.46
C ALA A 42 -28.22 -2.38 21.99
N LEU A 43 -29.02 -2.98 21.10
CA LEU A 43 -28.75 -3.03 19.66
C LEU A 43 -28.78 -1.63 19.02
N ALA A 44 -29.73 -0.79 19.40
CA ALA A 44 -29.80 0.58 18.89
C ALA A 44 -28.59 1.42 19.32
N VAL A 45 -28.15 1.30 20.57
CA VAL A 45 -26.93 1.97 21.08
C VAL A 45 -25.68 1.44 20.37
N GLY A 46 -25.58 0.13 20.14
CA GLY A 46 -24.46 -0.49 19.42
C GLY A 46 -24.39 -0.02 17.98
N LEU A 47 -25.50 0.05 17.27
CA LEU A 47 -25.57 0.56 15.89
C LEU A 47 -25.23 2.06 15.82
N LEU A 48 -25.69 2.85 16.79
CA LEU A 48 -25.35 4.26 16.87
C LEU A 48 -23.86 4.47 17.12
N ALA A 49 -23.27 3.68 18.04
CA ALA A 49 -21.82 3.74 18.31
C ALA A 49 -20.99 3.35 17.08
N ALA A 50 -21.38 2.28 16.35
CA ALA A 50 -20.72 1.88 15.11
C ALA A 50 -20.87 2.95 14.02
N PHE A 51 -22.03 3.58 13.90
CA PHE A 51 -22.26 4.69 12.96
C PHE A 51 -21.43 5.93 13.30
N LEU A 52 -21.29 6.26 14.59
CA LEU A 52 -20.44 7.38 15.03
C LEU A 52 -18.96 7.09 14.81
N ALA A 53 -18.49 5.85 15.04
CA ALA A 53 -17.14 5.42 14.75
C ALA A 53 -16.83 5.54 13.25
N SER A 54 -17.73 5.05 12.38
CA SER A 54 -17.55 5.18 10.92
C SER A 54 -17.52 6.63 10.43
N ARG A 55 -18.21 7.54 11.10
CA ARG A 55 -18.12 8.98 10.79
C ARG A 55 -16.78 9.60 11.21
N GLN A 56 -16.18 9.12 12.29
CA GLN A 56 -14.84 9.57 12.70
C GLN A 56 -13.78 9.10 11.70
N ASP A 57 -13.90 7.87 11.19
CA ASP A 57 -12.99 7.35 10.17
C ASP A 57 -13.10 8.15 8.86
N VAL A 58 -14.32 8.50 8.45
CA VAL A 58 -14.55 9.36 7.27
C VAL A 58 -13.97 10.76 7.47
N ALA A 59 -14.11 11.35 8.65
CA ALA A 59 -13.54 12.66 8.95
C ALA A 59 -11.99 12.62 8.89
N ALA A 60 -11.38 11.57 9.44
CA ALA A 60 -9.92 11.38 9.38
C ALA A 60 -9.42 11.22 7.93
N LEU A 61 -10.17 10.49 7.09
CA LEU A 61 -9.85 10.39 5.66
C LEU A 61 -10.00 11.73 4.94
N GLN A 62 -11.00 12.52 5.27
CA GLN A 62 -11.18 13.86 4.70
C GLN A 62 -10.03 14.80 5.08
N ASP A 63 -9.54 14.72 6.33
CA ASP A 63 -8.38 15.50 6.78
C ASP A 63 -7.11 15.07 6.03
N GLN A 64 -6.92 13.77 5.78
CA GLN A 64 -5.80 13.26 4.99
C GLN A 64 -5.86 13.73 3.53
N VAL A 65 -7.05 13.70 2.91
CA VAL A 65 -7.25 14.20 1.54
C VAL A 65 -6.94 15.70 1.48
N ALA A 66 -7.42 16.50 2.42
CA ALA A 66 -7.14 17.93 2.48
C ALA A 66 -5.64 18.22 2.66
N GLN A 67 -4.93 17.40 3.43
CA GLN A 67 -3.49 17.50 3.60
C GLN A 67 -2.72 17.16 2.32
N LEU A 68 -3.15 16.12 1.58
CA LEU A 68 -2.60 15.77 0.29
C LEU A 68 -2.84 16.86 -0.76
N GLU A 69 -4.03 17.45 -0.80
CA GLU A 69 -4.35 18.57 -1.69
C GLU A 69 -3.46 19.79 -1.41
N GLN A 70 -3.17 20.07 -0.13
CA GLN A 70 -2.21 21.10 0.24
C GLN A 70 -0.79 20.80 -0.25
N GLN A 71 -0.34 19.55 -0.14
CA GLN A 71 0.97 19.14 -0.64
C GLN A 71 1.05 19.26 -2.16
N ILE A 72 0.02 18.81 -2.88
CA ILE A 72 -0.06 18.93 -4.35
C ILE A 72 -0.03 20.40 -4.75
N SER A 73 -0.76 21.28 -4.08
CA SER A 73 -0.76 22.72 -4.39
C SER A 73 0.59 23.38 -4.11
N ALA A 74 1.30 22.95 -3.07
CA ALA A 74 2.64 23.39 -2.77
C ALA A 74 3.66 22.97 -3.84
N VAL A 75 3.58 21.74 -4.31
CA VAL A 75 4.41 21.23 -5.41
C VAL A 75 4.09 21.97 -6.70
N ALA A 76 2.80 22.15 -7.03
CA ALA A 76 2.39 22.89 -8.22
C ALA A 76 2.89 24.33 -8.21
N SER A 77 2.86 25.00 -7.05
CA SER A 77 3.40 26.37 -6.92
C SER A 77 4.93 26.40 -7.04
N ALA A 78 5.64 25.39 -6.54
CA ALA A 78 7.08 25.26 -6.70
C ALA A 78 7.47 25.03 -8.17
N VAL A 79 6.75 24.18 -8.88
CA VAL A 79 6.93 23.93 -10.32
C VAL A 79 6.66 25.20 -11.13
N ALA A 80 5.56 25.91 -10.84
CA ALA A 80 5.25 27.19 -11.50
C ALA A 80 6.31 28.25 -11.23
N SER A 81 6.86 28.33 -10.02
CA SER A 81 7.94 29.26 -9.69
C SER A 81 9.24 28.95 -10.44
N THR A 82 9.53 27.65 -10.62
CA THR A 82 10.68 27.18 -11.38
C THR A 82 10.50 27.48 -12.88
N GLY A 83 9.31 27.23 -13.44
CA GLY A 83 8.96 27.58 -14.81
C GLY A 83 9.10 29.10 -15.09
N ASN A 84 8.64 29.94 -14.16
CA ASN A 84 8.79 31.40 -14.29
C ASN A 84 10.27 31.83 -14.20
N ARG A 85 11.11 31.16 -13.43
CA ARG A 85 12.56 31.43 -13.38
C ARG A 85 13.25 31.01 -14.69
N ILE A 86 12.86 29.90 -15.27
CA ILE A 86 13.35 29.46 -16.59
C ILE A 86 12.95 30.47 -17.65
N ALA A 87 11.67 30.87 -17.73
CA ALA A 87 11.18 31.87 -18.68
C ALA A 87 11.86 33.24 -18.49
N SER A 88 12.20 33.64 -17.26
CA SER A 88 12.94 34.88 -17.02
C SER A 88 14.40 34.79 -17.46
N LEU A 89 15.01 33.60 -17.42
CA LEU A 89 16.37 33.36 -17.94
C LEU A 89 16.40 33.36 -19.46
N GLU A 90 15.37 32.84 -20.12
CA GLU A 90 15.22 32.88 -21.57
C GLU A 90 14.97 34.29 -22.10
N SER A 91 14.23 35.13 -21.34
CA SER A 91 13.96 36.54 -21.75
C SER A 91 15.14 37.49 -21.51
N SER A 92 16.12 37.11 -20.70
CA SER A 92 17.32 37.88 -20.43
C SER A 92 18.44 37.58 -21.44
N GLY A 93 18.07 37.54 -22.70
CA GLY A 93 18.85 37.12 -23.83
C GLY A 93 20.29 37.59 -23.90
N SER A 94 21.02 36.76 -24.56
CA SER A 94 22.30 36.87 -25.26
C SER A 94 23.59 36.75 -24.42
N SER A 95 24.31 35.73 -24.86
CA SER A 95 25.79 35.64 -24.96
C SER A 95 26.59 35.93 -23.71
N GLN A 96 27.07 34.90 -23.15
CA GLN A 96 28.14 34.72 -22.16
C GLN A 96 27.66 34.22 -20.81
N ILE A 97 27.22 33.01 -20.75
CA ILE A 97 27.55 32.11 -19.62
C ILE A 97 27.54 30.68 -20.22
N VAL A 98 28.57 30.34 -20.99
CA VAL A 98 29.06 28.98 -21.10
C VAL A 98 30.04 28.85 -19.92
N GLY A 99 29.50 28.60 -18.77
CA GLY A 99 30.22 28.38 -17.54
C GLY A 99 29.21 28.00 -16.46
N ASP A 100 29.25 26.74 -16.04
CA ASP A 100 28.50 26.18 -14.92
C ASP A 100 26.96 26.21 -15.01
N ILE A 101 26.39 25.52 -15.99
CA ILE A 101 25.29 24.65 -15.66
C ILE A 101 25.92 23.57 -14.80
N ALA A 102 25.80 23.67 -13.50
CA ALA A 102 26.15 22.57 -12.62
C ALA A 102 25.26 21.40 -13.06
N THR A 103 25.83 20.50 -13.86
CA THR A 103 25.30 19.17 -14.06
C THR A 103 25.01 18.66 -12.68
N PRO A 104 23.81 18.22 -12.31
CA PRO A 104 23.53 17.69 -11.00
C PRO A 104 24.65 16.73 -10.67
N GLY A 105 25.40 16.99 -9.58
CA GLY A 105 26.59 16.21 -9.30
C GLY A 105 26.20 14.75 -9.25
N VAL A 106 26.83 13.92 -10.08
CA VAL A 106 26.62 12.47 -10.04
C VAL A 106 27.16 11.99 -8.70
N ALA A 107 26.26 11.56 -7.83
CA ALA A 107 26.62 11.07 -6.51
C ALA A 107 27.07 9.62 -6.62
N THR A 108 28.27 9.31 -6.11
CA THR A 108 28.70 7.92 -5.94
C THR A 108 27.84 7.19 -4.93
N ASP A 109 27.43 7.89 -3.85
CA ASP A 109 26.50 7.39 -2.86
C ASP A 109 25.41 8.45 -2.64
N LEU A 110 24.14 8.05 -2.76
CA LEU A 110 23.02 8.90 -2.41
C LEU A 110 22.97 9.10 -0.89
N PRO A 111 22.55 10.27 -0.40
CA PRO A 111 22.27 10.46 1.01
C PRO A 111 21.32 9.38 1.54
N ARG A 112 21.54 8.94 2.78
CA ARG A 112 20.64 7.97 3.41
C ARG A 112 19.21 8.49 3.39
N TYR A 113 18.26 7.63 3.04
CA TYR A 113 16.85 8.01 2.99
C TYR A 113 16.39 8.49 4.38
N PRO A 114 15.76 9.67 4.49
CA PRO A 114 15.37 10.24 5.76
C PRO A 114 14.19 9.47 6.37
N GLN A 115 14.18 9.35 7.70
CA GLN A 115 13.00 8.83 8.41
C GLN A 115 11.89 9.89 8.53
N THR A 116 12.27 11.15 8.53
CA THR A 116 11.39 12.32 8.59
C THR A 116 12.02 13.47 7.80
N GLY A 117 11.18 14.34 7.25
CA GLY A 117 11.65 15.49 6.51
C GLY A 117 11.80 15.23 5.02
N GLN A 118 12.51 16.14 4.35
CA GLN A 118 12.67 16.15 2.90
C GLN A 118 13.79 15.20 2.47
N ASP A 119 13.57 14.45 1.40
CA ASP A 119 14.61 13.62 0.80
C ASP A 119 15.61 14.48 0.01
N THR A 120 16.84 14.53 0.51
CA THR A 120 17.91 15.35 -0.08
C THR A 120 18.57 14.71 -1.30
N ALA A 121 18.18 13.48 -1.66
CA ALA A 121 18.65 12.83 -2.89
C ALA A 121 17.88 13.26 -4.13
N LEU A 122 16.69 13.85 -3.97
CA LEU A 122 15.89 14.30 -5.10
C LEU A 122 16.64 15.32 -5.94
N GLY A 123 16.69 15.08 -7.25
CA GLY A 123 17.41 15.92 -8.19
C GLY A 123 18.92 15.62 -8.32
N LEU A 124 19.50 14.74 -7.49
CA LEU A 124 20.85 14.25 -7.69
C LEU A 124 20.92 13.24 -8.84
N GLY A 125 22.05 13.19 -9.55
CA GLY A 125 22.34 12.12 -10.49
C GLY A 125 22.80 10.86 -9.75
N LEU A 126 22.28 9.70 -10.14
CA LEU A 126 22.75 8.40 -9.65
C LEU A 126 23.93 7.92 -10.51
N ALA A 127 25.03 7.50 -9.87
CA ALA A 127 26.15 6.87 -10.55
C ALA A 127 25.77 5.48 -11.07
N PRO A 128 26.48 4.94 -12.11
CA PRO A 128 26.27 3.59 -12.58
C PRO A 128 26.30 2.56 -11.45
N VAL A 129 25.36 1.61 -11.49
CA VAL A 129 25.21 0.54 -10.51
C VAL A 129 25.74 -0.74 -11.10
N SER A 130 26.77 -1.31 -10.47
CA SER A 130 27.43 -2.54 -10.94
C SER A 130 27.32 -3.63 -9.89
N GLY A 131 26.99 -4.85 -10.33
CA GLY A 131 26.88 -6.01 -9.45
C GLY A 131 26.99 -7.32 -10.21
N VAL A 132 26.94 -8.43 -9.49
CA VAL A 132 26.89 -9.77 -10.08
C VAL A 132 25.44 -10.21 -10.17
N HIS A 133 25.02 -10.56 -11.38
CA HIS A 133 23.68 -11.06 -11.61
C HIS A 133 23.55 -12.52 -11.11
N PHE A 134 22.55 -12.78 -10.27
CA PHE A 134 22.39 -14.08 -9.61
C PHE A 134 22.31 -15.25 -10.59
N TYR A 135 21.40 -15.19 -11.58
CA TYR A 135 21.14 -16.35 -12.44
C TYR A 135 22.25 -16.67 -13.45
N SER A 136 23.01 -15.67 -13.89
CA SER A 136 24.09 -15.86 -14.87
C SER A 136 25.49 -15.87 -14.27
N GLY A 137 25.66 -15.36 -13.05
CA GLY A 137 26.97 -15.11 -12.43
C GLY A 137 27.80 -14.05 -13.17
N ALA A 138 27.22 -13.37 -14.14
CA ALA A 138 27.92 -12.33 -14.90
C ALA A 138 27.93 -10.99 -14.15
N SER A 139 29.02 -10.24 -14.27
CA SER A 139 29.04 -8.85 -13.85
C SER A 139 28.19 -8.02 -14.82
N MET A 140 27.27 -7.23 -14.29
CA MET A 140 26.42 -6.32 -15.03
C MET A 140 26.59 -4.90 -14.49
N THR A 141 26.47 -3.93 -15.39
CA THR A 141 26.49 -2.51 -15.05
C THR A 141 25.28 -1.86 -15.70
N PHE A 142 24.51 -1.16 -14.92
CA PHE A 142 23.37 -0.37 -15.35
C PHE A 142 23.74 1.10 -15.23
N ASP A 143 23.64 1.83 -16.32
CA ASP A 143 23.86 3.27 -16.36
C ASP A 143 22.51 3.98 -16.23
N PRO A 144 22.23 4.66 -15.10
CA PRO A 144 20.96 5.36 -14.93
C PRO A 144 20.71 6.48 -15.95
N ALA A 145 21.74 6.89 -16.68
CA ALA A 145 21.68 7.96 -17.69
C ALA A 145 21.68 7.44 -19.15
N ASP A 146 21.25 6.21 -19.37
CA ASP A 146 21.27 5.54 -20.69
C ASP A 146 20.11 5.96 -21.62
N GLY A 147 19.28 6.89 -21.19
CA GLY A 147 18.11 7.37 -21.92
C GLY A 147 16.80 6.70 -21.52
N LYS A 148 16.84 5.73 -20.60
CA LYS A 148 15.65 5.10 -20.02
C LYS A 148 15.40 5.62 -18.61
N SER A 149 14.15 5.54 -18.18
CA SER A 149 13.84 5.61 -16.76
C SER A 149 14.15 4.29 -16.09
N HIS A 150 14.56 4.34 -14.81
CA HIS A 150 14.85 3.11 -14.07
C HIS A 150 14.06 3.04 -12.78
N ALA A 151 13.56 1.84 -12.46
CA ALA A 151 13.01 1.47 -11.18
C ALA A 151 13.98 0.51 -10.48
N TRP A 152 14.61 0.98 -9.41
CA TRP A 152 15.59 0.21 -8.62
C TRP A 152 14.90 -0.33 -7.38
N LEU A 153 14.76 -1.64 -7.27
CA LEU A 153 14.19 -2.31 -6.12
C LEU A 153 15.28 -2.95 -5.27
N VAL A 154 15.46 -2.48 -4.04
CA VAL A 154 16.36 -3.12 -3.07
C VAL A 154 15.53 -3.89 -2.05
N TRP A 155 15.86 -5.16 -1.88
CA TRP A 155 15.08 -6.08 -1.07
C TRP A 155 15.93 -7.12 -0.34
N ALA A 156 15.35 -7.76 0.67
CA ALA A 156 15.95 -8.88 1.37
C ALA A 156 14.99 -10.09 1.34
N HIS A 157 15.54 -11.28 1.04
CA HIS A 157 14.74 -12.51 0.89
C HIS A 157 13.96 -12.92 2.15
N TRP A 158 14.46 -12.54 3.32
CA TRP A 158 13.83 -12.81 4.62
C TRP A 158 12.82 -11.74 5.04
N CYS A 159 12.71 -10.61 4.33
CA CYS A 159 11.80 -9.52 4.67
C CYS A 159 10.35 -9.88 4.29
N PRO A 160 9.40 -9.90 5.24
CA PRO A 160 8.01 -10.28 4.94
C PRO A 160 7.31 -9.34 3.95
N TYR A 161 7.61 -8.04 3.98
CA TYR A 161 7.05 -7.07 3.04
C TYR A 161 7.63 -7.24 1.63
N CYS A 162 8.91 -7.58 1.52
CA CYS A 162 9.50 -7.91 0.23
C CYS A 162 8.84 -9.15 -0.39
N GLN A 163 8.60 -10.19 0.42
CA GLN A 163 7.92 -11.41 -0.03
C GLN A 163 6.46 -11.16 -0.48
N GLN A 164 5.84 -10.08 -0.04
CA GLN A 164 4.51 -9.66 -0.50
C GLN A 164 4.59 -8.85 -1.80
N GLU A 165 5.60 -7.99 -1.97
CA GLU A 165 5.73 -7.11 -3.14
C GLU A 165 6.36 -7.80 -4.35
N LEU A 166 7.37 -8.65 -4.13
CA LEU A 166 8.09 -9.31 -5.23
C LEU A 166 7.21 -10.11 -6.19
N PRO A 167 6.16 -10.84 -5.75
CA PRO A 167 5.24 -11.50 -6.67
C PRO A 167 4.49 -10.53 -7.59
N ILE A 168 4.10 -9.35 -7.09
CA ILE A 168 3.43 -8.30 -7.87
C ILE A 168 4.37 -7.78 -8.96
N VAL A 169 5.60 -7.46 -8.56
CA VAL A 169 6.67 -7.00 -9.47
C VAL A 169 7.00 -8.06 -10.51
N ALA A 170 7.06 -9.33 -10.11
CA ALA A 170 7.36 -10.44 -11.01
C ALA A 170 6.23 -10.70 -12.02
N ASP A 171 4.98 -10.60 -11.58
CA ASP A 171 3.83 -10.70 -12.46
C ASP A 171 3.80 -9.57 -13.49
N TRP A 172 3.98 -8.32 -13.03
CA TRP A 172 4.08 -7.17 -13.92
C TRP A 172 5.21 -7.33 -14.94
N HIS A 173 6.42 -7.68 -14.49
CA HIS A 173 7.56 -7.80 -15.40
C HIS A 173 7.37 -8.92 -16.43
N THR A 174 6.77 -10.03 -16.03
CA THR A 174 6.55 -11.17 -16.92
C THR A 174 5.49 -10.88 -17.98
N ASN A 175 4.45 -10.13 -17.62
CA ASN A 175 3.26 -9.97 -18.46
C ASN A 175 3.19 -8.62 -19.17
N HIS A 176 3.90 -7.60 -18.67
CA HIS A 176 3.73 -6.22 -19.11
C HIS A 176 5.05 -5.49 -19.45
N ALA A 177 6.24 -6.02 -19.12
CA ALA A 177 7.49 -5.30 -19.35
C ALA A 177 7.70 -4.88 -20.82
N ASP A 178 7.21 -5.68 -21.76
CA ASP A 178 7.29 -5.36 -23.20
C ASP A 178 6.46 -4.12 -23.60
N GLU A 179 5.49 -3.72 -22.76
CA GLU A 179 4.67 -2.52 -22.94
C GLU A 179 5.40 -1.25 -22.45
N TYR A 180 6.53 -1.42 -21.76
CA TYR A 180 7.33 -0.36 -21.13
C TYR A 180 8.77 -0.34 -21.68
N PRO A 181 9.00 -0.07 -22.99
CA PRO A 181 10.31 -0.17 -23.61
C PRO A 181 11.31 0.87 -23.08
N ASN A 182 10.84 1.96 -22.47
CA ASN A 182 11.66 3.05 -21.94
C ASN A 182 11.80 3.01 -20.42
N LEU A 183 11.30 1.95 -19.75
CA LEU A 183 11.47 1.70 -18.32
C LEU A 183 12.30 0.42 -18.12
N GLU A 184 13.35 0.51 -17.33
CA GLU A 184 14.14 -0.65 -16.92
C GLU A 184 13.98 -0.92 -15.42
N LEU A 185 13.59 -2.15 -15.09
CA LEU A 185 13.51 -2.63 -13.70
C LEU A 185 14.81 -3.35 -13.34
N VAL A 186 15.48 -2.87 -12.31
CA VAL A 186 16.70 -3.50 -11.76
C VAL A 186 16.46 -3.85 -10.30
N SER A 187 16.60 -5.11 -9.93
CA SER A 187 16.47 -5.51 -8.54
C SER A 187 17.82 -5.84 -7.91
N ILE A 188 17.95 -5.56 -6.62
CA ILE A 188 19.15 -5.74 -5.82
C ILE A 188 18.78 -6.48 -4.56
N THR A 189 19.27 -7.70 -4.38
CA THR A 189 19.08 -8.45 -3.14
C THR A 189 20.26 -8.21 -2.20
N THR A 190 19.95 -7.83 -0.96
CA THR A 190 20.96 -7.49 0.07
C THR A 190 20.61 -8.14 1.41
N GLY A 191 21.46 -7.95 2.42
CA GLY A 191 21.22 -8.55 3.74
C GLY A 191 21.12 -10.06 3.69
N MET A 192 22.01 -10.70 2.91
CA MET A 192 22.01 -12.14 2.68
C MET A 192 22.29 -12.87 4.00
N ASP A 193 21.33 -13.68 4.43
CA ASP A 193 21.43 -14.51 5.63
C ASP A 193 21.11 -15.96 5.27
N ASP A 194 22.13 -16.78 5.18
CA ASP A 194 21.99 -18.21 4.88
C ASP A 194 21.34 -19.00 6.01
N ASN A 195 21.23 -18.42 7.20
CA ASN A 195 20.55 -19.02 8.35
C ASN A 195 19.07 -18.64 8.43
N ALA A 196 18.57 -17.80 7.52
CA ALA A 196 17.16 -17.45 7.46
C ALA A 196 16.28 -18.68 7.21
N ALA A 197 15.05 -18.65 7.70
CA ALA A 197 14.06 -19.72 7.47
C ALA A 197 13.74 -19.92 5.97
N ASN A 198 14.05 -18.92 5.16
CA ASN A 198 13.91 -18.93 3.71
C ASN A 198 15.25 -18.51 3.08
N PRO A 199 16.23 -19.44 2.88
CA PRO A 199 17.54 -19.12 2.32
C PRO A 199 17.45 -18.52 0.92
N LEU A 200 18.35 -17.58 0.59
CA LEU A 200 18.30 -16.80 -0.65
C LEU A 200 18.33 -17.66 -1.91
N VAL A 201 19.25 -18.62 -2.01
CA VAL A 201 19.44 -19.44 -3.22
C VAL A 201 18.19 -20.27 -3.54
N PRO A 202 17.63 -21.09 -2.62
CA PRO A 202 16.38 -21.78 -2.87
C PRO A 202 15.19 -20.86 -3.17
N TYR A 203 15.14 -19.71 -2.53
CA TYR A 203 14.11 -18.72 -2.79
C TYR A 203 14.16 -18.21 -4.24
N LEU A 204 15.34 -17.79 -4.72
CA LEU A 204 15.52 -17.31 -6.09
C LEU A 204 15.34 -18.41 -7.14
N GLU A 205 15.84 -19.64 -6.89
CA GLU A 205 15.64 -20.78 -7.78
C GLU A 205 14.15 -21.14 -7.96
N THR A 206 13.36 -20.94 -6.91
CA THR A 206 11.91 -21.20 -6.95
C THR A 206 11.16 -20.03 -7.62
N SER A 207 11.52 -18.78 -7.31
CA SER A 207 10.84 -17.58 -7.81
C SER A 207 11.09 -17.35 -9.30
N ARG A 208 12.30 -17.64 -9.80
CA ARG A 208 12.70 -17.52 -11.21
C ARG A 208 12.30 -16.18 -11.83
N PHE A 209 12.68 -15.09 -11.15
CA PHE A 209 12.38 -13.74 -11.64
C PHE A 209 12.92 -13.51 -13.05
N THR A 210 12.13 -12.86 -13.89
CA THR A 210 12.48 -12.53 -15.29
C THR A 210 13.27 -11.22 -15.40
N PHE A 211 13.25 -10.39 -14.34
CA PHE A 211 14.05 -9.17 -14.24
C PHE A 211 15.45 -9.44 -13.67
N PRO A 212 16.44 -8.56 -13.91
CA PRO A 212 17.76 -8.68 -13.35
C PRO A 212 17.75 -8.67 -11.81
N VAL A 213 18.49 -9.59 -11.20
CA VAL A 213 18.72 -9.65 -9.75
C VAL A 213 20.20 -9.53 -9.47
N LEU A 214 20.64 -8.38 -9.00
CA LEU A 214 22.01 -8.14 -8.57
C LEU A 214 22.21 -8.58 -7.12
N MET A 215 23.33 -9.22 -6.84
CA MET A 215 23.70 -9.63 -5.49
C MET A 215 24.49 -8.52 -4.80
N ASP A 216 24.08 -8.12 -3.62
CA ASP A 216 24.72 -7.13 -2.76
C ASP A 216 25.14 -7.74 -1.42
N GLU A 217 26.10 -8.68 -1.45
CA GLU A 217 26.58 -9.40 -0.26
C GLU A 217 27.19 -8.45 0.79
N SER A 218 27.89 -7.43 0.33
CA SER A 218 28.61 -6.50 1.21
C SER A 218 27.81 -5.25 1.60
N GLY A 219 26.59 -5.10 1.08
CA GLY A 219 25.74 -3.93 1.30
C GLY A 219 26.29 -2.65 0.64
N VAL A 220 27.14 -2.78 -0.38
CA VAL A 220 27.71 -1.62 -1.11
C VAL A 220 26.62 -0.95 -1.93
N LEU A 221 25.84 -1.72 -2.70
CA LEU A 221 24.77 -1.18 -3.55
C LEU A 221 23.64 -0.56 -2.72
N SER A 222 23.28 -1.19 -1.60
CA SER A 222 22.31 -0.64 -0.67
C SER A 222 22.77 0.70 -0.10
N ARG A 223 24.06 0.85 0.22
CA ARG A 223 24.61 2.14 0.67
C ARG A 223 24.61 3.17 -0.44
N GLN A 224 25.05 2.79 -1.66
CA GLN A 224 25.03 3.66 -2.83
C GLN A 224 23.65 4.25 -3.07
N LEU A 225 22.60 3.47 -2.89
CA LEU A 225 21.19 3.91 -3.07
C LEU A 225 20.60 4.60 -1.82
N GLY A 226 21.34 4.64 -0.70
CA GLY A 226 20.92 5.29 0.55
C GLY A 226 19.82 4.54 1.30
N VAL A 227 19.77 3.22 1.17
CA VAL A 227 18.73 2.35 1.76
C VAL A 227 18.73 2.41 3.28
N ASN A 228 17.53 2.46 3.89
CA ASN A 228 17.37 2.42 5.35
C ASN A 228 16.33 1.40 5.83
N ALA A 229 15.51 0.84 4.95
CA ALA A 229 14.51 -0.19 5.24
C ALA A 229 14.19 -0.98 3.97
N PHE A 230 13.43 -2.08 4.06
CA PHE A 230 13.05 -2.94 2.94
C PHE A 230 11.53 -3.17 2.91
N PRO A 231 10.96 -3.36 1.69
CA PRO A 231 11.56 -3.09 0.37
C PRO A 231 11.90 -1.60 0.22
N PHE A 232 12.82 -1.28 -0.69
CA PHE A 232 13.22 0.10 -0.93
C PHE A 232 13.27 0.37 -2.43
N TRP A 233 12.65 1.46 -2.83
CA TRP A 233 12.61 1.89 -4.21
C TRP A 233 13.39 3.17 -4.43
N VAL A 234 14.11 3.22 -5.56
CA VAL A 234 14.65 4.45 -6.13
C VAL A 234 14.11 4.55 -7.56
N PHE A 235 13.63 5.69 -7.94
CA PHE A 235 13.14 5.96 -9.29
C PHE A 235 14.00 7.03 -9.93
N THR A 236 14.56 6.74 -11.10
CA THR A 236 15.38 7.68 -11.85
C THR A 236 14.78 7.94 -13.23
N GLY A 237 14.89 9.18 -13.69
CA GLY A 237 14.51 9.55 -15.06
C GLY A 237 15.61 9.20 -16.07
N PRO A 238 15.38 9.42 -17.37
CA PRO A 238 16.25 8.99 -18.46
C PRO A 238 17.66 9.58 -18.44
N GLY A 239 17.87 10.71 -17.74
CA GLY A 239 19.17 11.31 -17.47
C GLY A 239 19.81 10.88 -16.17
N GLY A 240 19.33 9.82 -15.52
CA GLY A 240 19.86 9.30 -14.24
C GLY A 240 19.51 10.14 -13.01
N THR A 241 18.67 11.15 -13.15
CA THR A 241 18.25 12.02 -12.03
C THR A 241 17.28 11.26 -11.11
N VAL A 242 17.51 11.28 -9.81
CA VAL A 242 16.62 10.72 -8.80
C VAL A 242 15.33 11.54 -8.74
N LEU A 243 14.22 10.94 -9.12
CA LEU A 243 12.89 11.53 -9.13
C LEU A 243 12.11 11.25 -7.84
N GLY A 244 12.36 10.10 -7.23
CA GLY A 244 11.69 9.69 -6.01
C GLY A 244 12.37 8.51 -5.35
N ARG A 245 12.19 8.38 -4.04
CA ARG A 245 12.56 7.19 -3.28
C ARG A 245 11.48 6.89 -2.25
N THR A 246 11.32 5.63 -1.92
CA THR A 246 10.38 5.22 -0.87
C THR A 246 10.85 3.95 -0.19
N ALA A 247 10.51 3.81 1.08
CA ALA A 247 10.80 2.65 1.90
C ALA A 247 9.48 2.00 2.38
N GLY A 248 9.43 0.68 2.32
CA GLY A 248 8.26 -0.13 2.69
C GLY A 248 7.43 -0.53 1.48
N LEU A 249 6.46 -1.40 1.75
CA LEU A 249 5.55 -1.95 0.74
C LEU A 249 4.75 -0.85 0.04
N LEU A 250 4.82 -0.83 -1.29
CA LEU A 250 3.95 0.00 -2.12
C LEU A 250 2.66 -0.76 -2.47
N PRO A 251 1.49 -0.13 -2.37
CA PRO A 251 0.28 -0.67 -2.97
C PRO A 251 0.47 -0.89 -4.48
N GLU A 252 -0.03 -2.00 -5.01
CA GLU A 252 0.11 -2.37 -6.43
C GLU A 252 -0.32 -1.25 -7.38
N GLU A 253 -1.48 -0.66 -7.15
CA GLU A 253 -2.00 0.45 -7.96
C GLU A 253 -1.03 1.65 -7.98
N GLN A 254 -0.42 1.97 -6.84
CA GLN A 254 0.54 3.07 -6.75
C GLN A 254 1.84 2.72 -7.50
N LEU A 255 2.34 1.49 -7.38
CA LEU A 255 3.53 1.03 -8.07
C LEU A 255 3.34 1.09 -9.59
N LEU A 256 2.22 0.56 -10.10
CA LEU A 256 1.90 0.58 -11.52
C LEU A 256 1.74 2.02 -12.05
N SER A 257 1.10 2.89 -11.28
CA SER A 257 1.01 4.32 -11.65
C SER A 257 2.38 5.01 -11.73
N ILE A 258 3.33 4.64 -10.88
CA ILE A 258 4.72 5.15 -10.95
C ILE A 258 5.40 4.63 -12.22
N PHE A 259 5.22 3.36 -12.57
CA PHE A 259 5.80 2.77 -13.77
C PHE A 259 5.28 3.44 -15.05
N ASP A 260 3.97 3.70 -15.12
CA ASP A 260 3.35 4.45 -16.22
C ASP A 260 3.98 5.85 -16.37
N GLN A 261 4.17 6.57 -15.27
CA GLN A 261 4.78 7.90 -15.28
C GLN A 261 6.25 7.86 -15.74
N LEU A 262 7.01 6.85 -15.30
CA LEU A 262 8.41 6.67 -15.68
C LEU A 262 8.57 6.34 -17.16
N GLU A 263 7.72 5.46 -17.69
CA GLU A 263 7.67 5.10 -19.09
C GLU A 263 7.37 6.34 -19.95
N GLN A 264 6.31 7.08 -19.58
CA GLN A 264 5.92 8.28 -20.32
C GLN A 264 7.02 9.33 -20.30
N LEU A 265 7.65 9.58 -19.14
CA LEU A 265 8.72 10.56 -18.99
C LEU A 265 9.91 10.25 -19.92
N ALA A 266 10.29 8.98 -20.04
CA ALA A 266 11.40 8.59 -20.90
C ALA A 266 11.03 8.56 -22.37
N ALA A 267 9.76 8.30 -22.71
CA ALA A 267 9.26 8.37 -24.08
C ALA A 267 9.21 9.80 -24.64
N GLU A 268 9.17 10.81 -23.77
CA GLU A 268 9.10 12.23 -24.13
C GLU A 268 10.49 12.92 -24.11
N ALA A 269 11.55 12.25 -23.63
CA ALA A 269 12.90 12.81 -23.47
C ALA A 269 13.72 12.69 -24.77
#